data_aed7b6ba13638d754f52c006d993ef48
#
_entry.id   aed7b6ba13638d754f52c006d993ef48
#
_cell.length_a   1.000
_cell.length_b   1.000
_cell.length_c   1.000
_cell.angle_alpha   90.00
_cell.angle_beta   90.00
_cell.angle_gamma   90.00
#
_symmetry.space_group_name_H-M   'P 1'
#
loop_
_entity.id
_entity.type
_entity.pdbx_description
1 polymer ?
#
loop_
_entity_poly.entity_id
_entity_poly.type
_entity_poly.pdbx_seq_one_letter_code
_entity_poly.pdbx_strand_id
1 'polypeptide(L)'
;MEPVWPLLLLLAPLPWGEGGTPVKPLPYQDLPTLGLTLPGVVRAVYLGNGHIEAAHVVLETQARNPEGLLRLAQQAVEEAWRARPSLAEVDLSLYGAPYRAEDLPLLTASVPQGRAREFLALREPRRYDRLWLNPGKTGFLPPEPVLEDKPHPEGPESFRAKERATQLLQSRTGPRPGVIYHGDPGRPFAALTFDDAPHPLFTPLLLDLLARSGVKATFFVIGRNAEAYPYFVRDLVAAGHELGNHTYHHVRLPKLPPEEVRRELLLCNQVLAAITGTTPRYFRPPGGRYSPEVLRIARELGLATVFWTDDPGDYAGLAPGVLERRLEAHLRPGGIVLLHDNVVGTLEVLPFFLRKAKERGLVLGPVGALPLARR
;
A
#
# COMPACT_ATOMS: atom_id res chain seq x y z
N MET A 1 -44.69 -3.52 15.55
CA MET A 1 -43.80 -2.64 14.77
C MET A 1 -42.43 -2.71 15.43
N GLU A 2 -41.64 -3.66 14.97
CA GLU A 2 -40.28 -3.81 15.44
C GLU A 2 -39.35 -2.85 14.64
N PRO A 3 -38.35 -2.25 15.27
CA PRO A 3 -37.44 -1.38 14.56
C PRO A 3 -36.44 -2.22 13.77
N VAL A 4 -36.40 -1.97 12.47
CA VAL A 4 -35.44 -2.53 11.53
C VAL A 4 -34.06 -1.90 11.82
N TRP A 5 -33.25 -2.56 12.61
CA TRP A 5 -31.83 -2.32 12.75
C TRP A 5 -31.11 -3.62 12.50
N PRO A 6 -30.50 -3.80 11.35
CA PRO A 6 -29.15 -4.33 11.38
C PRO A 6 -28.26 -4.08 10.16
N LEU A 7 -28.49 -3.11 9.32
CA LEU A 7 -27.68 -2.98 8.09
C LEU A 7 -26.51 -2.00 8.16
N LEU A 8 -26.36 -1.28 9.26
CA LEU A 8 -25.29 -0.27 9.40
C LEU A 8 -24.02 -0.80 10.08
N LEU A 9 -24.03 -2.03 10.59
CA LEU A 9 -22.85 -2.61 11.27
C LEU A 9 -21.89 -3.38 10.36
N LEU A 10 -22.20 -3.50 9.07
CA LEU A 10 -21.36 -4.20 8.08
C LEU A 10 -20.52 -3.27 7.21
N LEU A 11 -20.55 -1.97 7.46
CA LEU A 11 -19.72 -0.98 6.80
C LEU A 11 -18.55 -0.54 7.70
N ALA A 12 -17.96 -1.47 8.45
CA ALA A 12 -16.59 -1.23 8.88
C ALA A 12 -15.78 -1.00 7.60
N PRO A 13 -15.04 0.13 7.48
CA PRO A 13 -14.22 0.38 6.32
C PRO A 13 -13.30 -0.81 6.17
N LEU A 14 -13.35 -1.43 5.03
CA LEU A 14 -12.44 -2.52 4.70
C LEU A 14 -11.04 -1.93 4.77
N PRO A 15 -10.19 -2.38 5.68
CA PRO A 15 -8.83 -1.90 5.71
C PRO A 15 -8.21 -2.27 4.38
N TRP A 16 -7.89 -1.25 3.57
CA TRP A 16 -7.08 -1.37 2.36
C TRP A 16 -7.57 -2.40 1.32
N GLY A 17 -8.74 -2.95 1.50
CA GLY A 17 -9.36 -3.91 0.62
C GLY A 17 -10.00 -3.24 -0.58
N GLU A 18 -9.96 -3.91 -1.70
CA GLU A 18 -10.70 -3.57 -2.90
C GLU A 18 -12.16 -3.35 -2.55
N GLY A 19 -12.70 -2.15 -2.77
CA GLY A 19 -14.10 -1.87 -2.51
C GLY A 19 -15.00 -2.99 -3.05
N GLY A 20 -15.71 -3.71 -2.17
CA GLY A 20 -16.68 -4.74 -2.50
C GLY A 20 -16.16 -6.17 -2.63
N THR A 21 -14.86 -6.45 -2.61
CA THR A 21 -14.38 -7.79 -2.28
C THR A 21 -14.13 -7.83 -0.78
N PRO A 22 -14.70 -8.74 0.00
CA PRO A 22 -14.27 -8.94 1.38
C PRO A 22 -12.86 -9.50 1.32
N VAL A 23 -11.89 -8.61 1.23
CA VAL A 23 -10.54 -8.94 1.64
C VAL A 23 -10.67 -9.18 3.12
N LYS A 24 -10.28 -10.36 3.60
CA LYS A 24 -10.05 -10.57 5.02
C LYS A 24 -9.31 -9.33 5.51
N PRO A 25 -9.78 -8.64 6.55
CA PRO A 25 -9.01 -7.55 7.13
C PRO A 25 -7.61 -8.11 7.31
N LEU A 26 -6.62 -7.39 6.83
CA LEU A 26 -5.24 -7.74 7.11
C LEU A 26 -5.17 -8.11 8.57
N PRO A 27 -4.57 -9.24 8.92
CA PRO A 27 -4.65 -9.77 10.28
C PRO A 27 -3.77 -8.95 11.22
N TYR A 28 -4.08 -7.66 11.37
CA TYR A 28 -3.63 -6.92 12.54
C TYR A 28 -4.02 -7.63 13.84
N GLN A 29 -5.03 -8.50 13.76
CA GLN A 29 -5.48 -9.34 14.84
C GLN A 29 -4.45 -10.38 15.26
N ASP A 30 -3.61 -10.82 14.33
CA ASP A 30 -2.59 -11.85 14.55
C ASP A 30 -1.18 -11.27 14.75
N LEU A 31 -1.02 -9.93 14.67
CA LEU A 31 0.27 -9.30 14.92
C LEU A 31 0.55 -9.20 16.44
N PRO A 32 1.81 -9.38 16.84
CA PRO A 32 2.20 -9.19 18.23
C PRO A 32 1.97 -7.73 18.65
N THR A 33 1.46 -7.55 19.87
CA THR A 33 1.09 -6.27 20.43
C THR A 33 2.14 -5.71 21.37
N LEU A 34 2.26 -4.39 21.42
CA LEU A 34 2.97 -3.67 22.47
C LEU A 34 2.00 -3.37 23.63
N GLY A 35 2.41 -3.68 24.84
CA GLY A 35 1.63 -3.38 26.06
C GLY A 35 1.77 -1.90 26.45
N LEU A 36 1.10 -1.00 25.74
CA LEU A 36 1.07 0.41 26.09
C LEU A 36 -0.05 0.71 27.08
N THR A 37 0.21 1.63 28.02
CA THR A 37 -0.73 2.02 29.06
C THR A 37 -1.37 3.40 28.83
N LEU A 38 -0.96 4.10 27.79
CA LEU A 38 -1.50 5.41 27.41
C LEU A 38 -3.01 5.34 27.13
N PRO A 39 -3.77 6.36 27.58
CA PRO A 39 -5.19 6.45 27.23
C PRO A 39 -5.37 6.68 25.73
N GLY A 40 -6.43 6.09 25.17
CA GLY A 40 -6.77 6.25 23.77
C GLY A 40 -5.99 5.36 22.81
N VAL A 41 -5.23 4.38 23.29
CA VAL A 41 -4.59 3.36 22.42
C VAL A 41 -5.67 2.53 21.74
N VAL A 42 -5.78 2.69 20.44
CA VAL A 42 -6.66 1.88 19.56
C VAL A 42 -5.93 0.61 19.14
N ARG A 43 -4.64 0.75 18.84
CA ARG A 43 -3.78 -0.35 18.40
C ARG A 43 -2.32 -0.01 18.67
N ALA A 44 -1.56 -0.99 19.12
CA ALA A 44 -0.10 -0.91 19.19
C ALA A 44 0.46 -2.28 18.82
N VAL A 45 1.01 -2.40 17.64
CA VAL A 45 1.52 -3.65 17.06
C VAL A 45 2.94 -3.48 16.57
N TYR A 46 3.68 -4.58 16.48
CA TYR A 46 5.00 -4.59 15.87
C TYR A 46 5.17 -5.79 14.96
N LEU A 47 6.14 -5.68 14.05
CA LEU A 47 6.48 -6.74 13.11
C LEU A 47 7.97 -6.67 12.81
N GLY A 48 8.56 -7.80 12.46
CA GLY A 48 9.94 -7.90 12.01
C GLY A 48 10.03 -8.54 10.63
N ASN A 49 11.12 -8.23 9.91
CA ASN A 49 11.45 -8.84 8.63
C ASN A 49 12.65 -9.82 8.73
N GLY A 50 13.01 -10.23 9.94
CA GLY A 50 14.17 -11.06 10.23
C GLY A 50 15.48 -10.27 10.43
N HIS A 51 15.49 -8.96 10.16
CA HIS A 51 16.65 -8.08 10.31
C HIS A 51 16.39 -6.89 11.24
N ILE A 52 15.26 -6.25 11.04
CA ILE A 52 14.79 -5.14 11.87
C ILE A 52 13.34 -5.37 12.30
N GLU A 53 12.93 -4.62 13.33
CA GLU A 53 11.55 -4.57 13.81
C GLU A 53 11.04 -3.15 13.75
N ALA A 54 9.80 -2.99 13.30
CA ALA A 54 9.08 -1.72 13.32
C ALA A 54 7.79 -1.87 14.13
N ALA A 55 7.31 -0.78 14.71
CA ALA A 55 6.04 -0.73 15.40
C ALA A 55 5.12 0.32 14.79
N HIS A 56 3.81 0.05 14.82
CA HIS A 56 2.79 1.04 14.48
C HIS A 56 1.83 1.21 15.65
N VAL A 57 1.77 2.43 16.16
CA VAL A 57 0.91 2.84 17.27
C VAL A 57 -0.19 3.75 16.75
N VAL A 58 -1.44 3.36 16.98
CA VAL A 58 -2.64 4.13 16.63
C VAL A 58 -3.32 4.57 17.90
N LEU A 59 -3.54 5.87 18.05
CA LEU A 59 -4.24 6.47 19.18
C LEU A 59 -5.41 7.34 18.71
N GLU A 60 -6.45 7.39 19.49
CA GLU A 60 -7.47 8.43 19.40
C GLU A 60 -7.29 9.49 20.49
N THR A 61 -7.67 10.72 20.19
CA THR A 61 -7.51 11.83 21.13
C THR A 61 -8.54 12.94 20.92
N GLN A 62 -8.87 13.65 22.00
CA GLN A 62 -9.64 14.91 21.96
C GLN A 62 -8.74 16.13 21.67
N ALA A 63 -7.42 16.00 21.78
CA ALA A 63 -6.51 17.09 21.47
C ALA A 63 -6.62 17.50 19.99
N ARG A 64 -6.61 18.83 19.75
CA ARG A 64 -6.68 19.40 18.39
C ARG A 64 -5.54 20.38 18.13
N ASN A 65 -4.87 20.85 19.18
CA ASN A 65 -3.75 21.77 19.01
C ASN A 65 -2.44 21.00 18.75
N PRO A 66 -1.55 21.56 17.94
CA PRO A 66 -0.30 20.88 17.54
C PRO A 66 0.59 20.47 18.72
N GLU A 67 0.66 21.27 19.77
CA GLU A 67 1.50 20.97 20.95
C GLU A 67 0.95 19.80 21.74
N GLY A 68 -0.37 19.70 21.90
CA GLY A 68 -1.03 18.58 22.57
C GLY A 68 -0.84 17.27 21.80
N LEU A 69 -0.99 17.33 20.48
CA LEU A 69 -0.74 16.19 19.59
C LEU A 69 0.74 15.75 19.67
N LEU A 70 1.68 16.69 19.64
CA LEU A 70 3.10 16.38 19.73
C LEU A 70 3.46 15.71 21.06
N ARG A 71 2.96 16.26 22.19
CA ARG A 71 3.21 15.64 23.50
C ARG A 71 2.69 14.22 23.59
N LEU A 72 1.48 13.96 23.10
CA LEU A 72 0.92 12.61 23.07
C LEU A 72 1.75 11.68 22.18
N ALA A 73 2.19 12.16 21.04
CA ALA A 73 3.06 11.43 20.12
C ALA A 73 4.40 11.06 20.79
N GLN A 74 5.03 12.01 21.49
CA GLN A 74 6.29 11.78 22.23
C GLN A 74 6.12 10.73 23.34
N GLN A 75 5.03 10.79 24.10
CA GLN A 75 4.72 9.80 25.14
C GLN A 75 4.55 8.39 24.54
N ALA A 76 3.81 8.29 23.42
CA ALA A 76 3.59 7.02 22.75
C ALA A 76 4.88 6.39 22.22
N VAL A 77 5.74 7.20 21.63
CA VAL A 77 7.05 6.77 21.12
C VAL A 77 7.96 6.32 22.25
N GLU A 78 8.03 7.08 23.34
CA GLU A 78 8.84 6.71 24.52
C GLU A 78 8.35 5.41 25.16
N GLU A 79 7.03 5.24 25.31
CA GLU A 79 6.46 4.03 25.89
C GLU A 79 6.65 2.82 24.97
N ALA A 80 6.55 2.98 23.66
CA ALA A 80 6.79 1.91 22.69
C ALA A 80 8.23 1.37 22.79
N TRP A 81 9.24 2.24 22.88
CA TRP A 81 10.63 1.79 23.07
C TRP A 81 10.90 1.25 24.46
N ARG A 82 10.21 1.74 25.48
CA ARG A 82 10.30 1.14 26.82
C ARG A 82 9.76 -0.28 26.82
N ALA A 83 8.64 -0.52 26.14
CA ALA A 83 8.04 -1.84 25.99
C ALA A 83 8.88 -2.78 25.11
N ARG A 84 9.54 -2.26 24.08
CA ARG A 84 10.35 -3.05 23.15
C ARG A 84 11.58 -2.27 22.66
N PRO A 85 12.72 -2.35 23.39
CA PRO A 85 13.93 -1.59 23.04
C PRO A 85 14.60 -1.98 21.71
N SER A 86 14.26 -3.14 21.13
CA SER A 86 14.80 -3.65 19.85
C SER A 86 14.19 -3.00 18.62
N LEU A 87 13.13 -2.21 18.77
CA LEU A 87 12.50 -1.53 17.62
C LEU A 87 13.48 -0.61 16.90
N ALA A 88 13.63 -0.80 15.62
CA ALA A 88 14.42 0.08 14.75
C ALA A 88 13.65 1.37 14.39
N GLU A 89 12.31 1.29 14.39
CA GLU A 89 11.44 2.41 14.03
C GLU A 89 10.10 2.30 14.77
N VAL A 90 9.56 3.44 15.21
CA VAL A 90 8.21 3.56 15.75
C VAL A 90 7.43 4.53 14.89
N ASP A 91 6.38 4.04 14.27
CA ASP A 91 5.44 4.82 13.51
C ASP A 91 4.17 5.04 14.33
N LEU A 92 3.62 6.22 14.25
CA LEU A 92 2.42 6.55 14.98
C LEU A 92 1.41 7.33 14.15
N SER A 93 0.14 7.12 14.48
CA SER A 93 -1.00 7.80 13.86
C SER A 93 -1.99 8.22 14.94
N LEU A 94 -2.20 9.53 15.08
CA LEU A 94 -3.16 10.10 16.03
C LEU A 94 -4.43 10.49 15.30
N TYR A 95 -5.55 9.96 15.72
CA TYR A 95 -6.87 10.24 15.17
C TYR A 95 -7.73 11.07 16.13
N GLY A 96 -8.73 11.75 15.58
CA GLY A 96 -9.77 12.34 16.38
C GLY A 96 -10.63 11.27 17.06
N ALA A 97 -10.98 11.48 18.34
CA ALA A 97 -11.95 10.60 18.99
C ALA A 97 -13.39 11.01 18.64
N PRO A 98 -14.30 10.04 18.38
CA PRO A 98 -14.04 8.60 18.31
C PRO A 98 -13.25 8.21 17.06
N TYR A 99 -12.39 7.22 17.18
CA TYR A 99 -11.58 6.69 16.07
C TYR A 99 -12.45 6.19 14.92
N ARG A 100 -12.07 6.59 13.71
CA ARG A 100 -12.64 6.09 12.45
C ARG A 100 -11.49 5.81 11.48
N ALA A 101 -11.43 4.61 10.97
CA ALA A 101 -10.35 4.19 10.06
C ALA A 101 -10.40 4.92 8.70
N GLU A 102 -11.57 5.38 8.28
CA GLU A 102 -11.80 6.15 7.07
C GLU A 102 -11.33 7.60 7.16
N ASP A 103 -11.12 8.13 8.36
CA ASP A 103 -10.63 9.49 8.54
C ASP A 103 -9.13 9.57 8.24
N LEU A 104 -8.67 10.76 7.84
CA LEU A 104 -7.24 11.06 7.87
C LEU A 104 -6.82 11.31 9.32
N PRO A 105 -5.63 10.83 9.73
CA PRO A 105 -5.10 11.13 11.04
C PRO A 105 -4.91 12.64 11.27
N LEU A 106 -4.91 13.08 12.49
CA LEU A 106 -4.60 14.46 12.88
C LEU A 106 -3.09 14.73 12.83
N LEU A 107 -2.31 13.71 13.17
CA LEU A 107 -0.86 13.71 13.13
C LEU A 107 -0.37 12.30 12.81
N THR A 108 0.64 12.20 11.96
CA THR A 108 1.46 10.99 11.79
C THR A 108 2.93 11.33 11.99
N ALA A 109 3.69 10.38 12.48
CA ALA A 109 5.15 10.51 12.53
C ALA A 109 5.80 9.13 12.39
N SER A 110 6.97 9.12 11.78
CA SER A 110 7.88 7.99 11.75
C SER A 110 9.15 8.38 12.49
N VAL A 111 9.53 7.58 13.47
CA VAL A 111 10.65 7.87 14.34
C VAL A 111 11.63 6.70 14.30
N PRO A 112 12.68 6.76 13.45
CA PRO A 112 13.79 5.83 13.52
C PRO A 112 14.52 5.93 14.86
N GLN A 113 15.03 4.81 15.38
CA GLN A 113 15.72 4.74 16.67
C GLN A 113 16.86 5.77 16.77
N GLY A 114 17.63 5.95 15.70
CA GLY A 114 18.72 6.93 15.67
C GLY A 114 18.26 8.40 15.79
N ARG A 115 16.97 8.68 15.57
CA ARG A 115 16.37 10.03 15.66
C ARG A 115 15.44 10.19 16.87
N ALA A 116 15.37 9.20 17.75
CA ALA A 116 14.50 9.21 18.91
C ALA A 116 14.73 10.43 19.83
N ARG A 117 16.00 10.74 20.12
CA ARG A 117 16.34 11.90 20.95
C ARG A 117 15.94 13.23 20.34
N GLU A 118 16.08 13.37 19.01
CA GLU A 118 15.65 14.54 18.27
C GLU A 118 14.13 14.71 18.39
N PHE A 119 13.37 13.64 18.12
CA PHE A 119 11.90 13.66 18.19
C PHE A 119 11.39 13.97 19.61
N LEU A 120 11.95 13.34 20.64
CA LEU A 120 11.54 13.55 22.03
C LEU A 120 11.89 14.95 22.55
N ALA A 121 12.87 15.62 21.96
CA ALA A 121 13.26 16.98 22.31
C ALA A 121 12.48 18.06 21.56
N LEU A 122 11.61 17.71 20.59
CA LEU A 122 10.85 18.68 19.81
C LEU A 122 9.92 19.52 20.67
N ARG A 123 9.87 20.80 20.38
CA ARG A 123 8.87 21.74 20.92
C ARG A 123 7.84 22.16 19.89
N GLU A 124 8.21 22.06 18.60
CA GLU A 124 7.39 22.45 17.46
C GLU A 124 7.33 21.28 16.46
N PRO A 125 6.13 20.78 16.10
CA PRO A 125 5.99 19.63 15.18
C PRO A 125 6.65 19.86 13.82
N ARG A 126 6.57 21.08 13.29
CA ARG A 126 7.06 21.43 11.94
C ARG A 126 8.58 21.33 11.78
N ARG A 127 9.33 21.15 12.86
CA ARG A 127 10.80 20.99 12.83
C ARG A 127 11.26 19.56 12.59
N TYR A 128 10.33 18.65 12.43
CA TYR A 128 10.65 17.24 12.16
C TYR A 128 10.09 16.83 10.80
N ASP A 129 10.96 16.49 9.89
CA ASP A 129 10.65 16.20 8.47
C ASP A 129 9.87 14.88 8.28
N ARG A 130 9.88 13.99 9.28
CA ARG A 130 9.09 12.75 9.31
C ARG A 130 7.86 12.87 10.19
N LEU A 131 7.29 14.05 10.29
CA LEU A 131 6.02 14.32 10.94
C LEU A 131 5.11 15.05 9.97
N TRP A 132 3.89 14.60 9.89
CA TRP A 132 2.83 15.25 9.14
C TRP A 132 1.71 15.67 10.10
N LEU A 133 1.25 16.88 9.93
CA LEU A 133 0.06 17.42 10.60
C LEU A 133 -1.02 17.62 9.57
N ASN A 134 -2.21 17.10 9.86
CA ASN A 134 -3.38 17.34 9.03
C ASN A 134 -3.65 18.85 8.95
N PRO A 135 -3.65 19.47 7.77
CA PRO A 135 -3.86 20.91 7.61
C PRO A 135 -5.30 21.34 7.88
N GLY A 136 -6.18 20.44 8.35
CA GLY A 136 -7.60 20.73 8.60
C GLY A 136 -8.44 20.83 7.33
N LYS A 137 -7.90 20.49 6.19
CA LYS A 137 -8.70 20.30 4.98
C LYS A 137 -9.51 19.01 5.18
N THR A 138 -10.81 19.13 5.11
CA THR A 138 -11.67 17.96 4.96
C THR A 138 -11.19 17.21 3.73
N GLY A 139 -10.62 16.04 3.93
CA GLY A 139 -10.27 15.16 2.82
C GLY A 139 -11.48 15.02 1.90
N PHE A 140 -11.25 14.87 0.62
CA PHE A 140 -12.33 14.56 -0.30
C PHE A 140 -13.01 13.29 0.21
N LEU A 141 -14.32 13.34 0.40
CA LEU A 141 -15.08 12.14 0.75
C LEU A 141 -14.87 11.12 -0.37
N PRO A 142 -14.66 9.84 -0.03
CA PRO A 142 -14.63 8.80 -1.04
C PRO A 142 -15.97 8.80 -1.78
N PRO A 143 -15.99 8.49 -3.08
CA PRO A 143 -17.23 8.28 -3.79
C PRO A 143 -18.02 7.18 -3.08
N GLU A 144 -19.36 7.28 -3.07
CA GLU A 144 -20.21 6.29 -2.43
C GLU A 144 -19.82 4.89 -2.90
N PRO A 145 -19.57 3.94 -1.98
CA PRO A 145 -19.19 2.60 -2.36
C PRO A 145 -20.32 1.96 -3.14
N VAL A 146 -20.06 1.59 -4.38
CA VAL A 146 -20.98 0.77 -5.13
C VAL A 146 -20.90 -0.65 -4.58
N LEU A 147 -21.86 -1.04 -3.78
CA LEU A 147 -21.99 -2.40 -3.25
C LEU A 147 -22.12 -3.39 -4.42
N GLU A 148 -21.28 -4.41 -4.45
CA GLU A 148 -21.53 -5.55 -5.33
C GLU A 148 -22.56 -6.47 -4.66
N ASP A 149 -23.57 -6.88 -5.43
CA ASP A 149 -24.70 -7.69 -4.94
C ASP A 149 -24.31 -9.11 -4.48
N LYS A 150 -23.07 -9.53 -4.66
CA LYS A 150 -22.57 -10.83 -4.20
C LYS A 150 -21.09 -10.80 -3.82
N PRO A 151 -20.73 -11.25 -2.62
CA PRO A 151 -19.34 -11.57 -2.32
C PRO A 151 -18.91 -12.75 -3.22
N HIS A 152 -17.81 -12.58 -3.97
CA HIS A 152 -17.19 -13.72 -4.64
C HIS A 152 -16.57 -14.62 -3.58
N PRO A 153 -16.85 -15.94 -3.60
CA PRO A 153 -16.21 -16.86 -2.69
C PRO A 153 -14.71 -16.86 -2.93
N GLU A 154 -13.97 -16.49 -1.91
CA GLU A 154 -12.51 -16.53 -1.92
C GLU A 154 -12.05 -17.97 -1.71
N GLY A 155 -11.77 -18.68 -2.77
CA GLY A 155 -11.24 -20.03 -2.73
C GLY A 155 -10.16 -20.22 -3.80
N PRO A 156 -9.38 -21.31 -3.71
CA PRO A 156 -8.40 -21.66 -4.74
C PRO A 156 -8.96 -21.69 -6.17
N GLU A 157 -10.26 -21.95 -6.31
CA GLU A 157 -10.96 -21.96 -7.59
C GLU A 157 -11.26 -20.57 -8.13
N SER A 158 -11.63 -19.61 -7.27
CA SER A 158 -11.86 -18.22 -7.69
C SER A 158 -10.55 -17.56 -8.14
N PHE A 159 -9.45 -17.94 -7.49
CA PHE A 159 -8.12 -17.48 -7.84
C PHE A 159 -7.70 -17.99 -9.23
N ARG A 160 -7.86 -19.29 -9.50
CA ARG A 160 -7.62 -19.88 -10.83
C ARG A 160 -8.54 -19.30 -11.90
N ALA A 161 -9.77 -18.94 -11.55
CA ALA A 161 -10.70 -18.29 -12.47
C ALA A 161 -10.27 -16.85 -12.80
N LYS A 162 -9.82 -16.09 -11.80
CA LYS A 162 -9.23 -14.74 -12.01
C LYS A 162 -7.97 -14.81 -12.87
N GLU A 163 -7.07 -15.74 -12.58
CA GLU A 163 -5.85 -15.95 -13.35
C GLU A 163 -6.14 -16.32 -14.81
N ARG A 164 -7.06 -17.27 -15.05
CA ARG A 164 -7.51 -17.63 -16.41
C ARG A 164 -8.19 -16.46 -17.11
N ALA A 165 -9.02 -15.69 -16.42
CA ALA A 165 -9.69 -14.51 -16.99
C ALA A 165 -8.65 -13.44 -17.37
N THR A 166 -7.63 -13.21 -16.54
CA THR A 166 -6.53 -12.30 -16.83
C THR A 166 -5.71 -12.80 -18.02
N GLN A 167 -5.34 -14.08 -18.07
CA GLN A 167 -4.62 -14.68 -19.19
C GLN A 167 -5.44 -14.66 -20.49
N LEU A 168 -6.74 -14.93 -20.41
CA LEU A 168 -7.65 -14.84 -21.56
C LEU A 168 -7.81 -13.40 -22.07
N LEU A 169 -7.85 -12.45 -21.16
CA LEU A 169 -7.91 -11.03 -21.50
C LEU A 169 -6.63 -10.57 -22.18
N GLN A 170 -5.47 -10.98 -21.66
CA GLN A 170 -4.16 -10.74 -22.24
C GLN A 170 -4.02 -11.33 -23.65
N SER A 171 -4.53 -12.57 -23.88
CA SER A 171 -4.46 -13.24 -25.17
C SER A 171 -5.43 -12.69 -26.21
N ARG A 172 -6.58 -12.16 -25.81
CA ARG A 172 -7.64 -11.67 -26.72
C ARG A 172 -7.52 -10.20 -27.11
N THR A 173 -6.86 -9.38 -26.29
CA THR A 173 -6.92 -7.93 -26.48
C THR A 173 -5.73 -7.35 -27.22
N GLY A 174 -4.68 -8.08 -27.50
CA GLY A 174 -3.47 -7.56 -28.14
C GLY A 174 -2.87 -6.33 -27.42
N PRO A 175 -1.70 -5.84 -27.83
CA PRO A 175 -1.10 -4.66 -27.22
C PRO A 175 -1.96 -3.42 -27.50
N ARG A 176 -2.48 -2.78 -26.45
CA ARG A 176 -3.20 -1.51 -26.54
C ARG A 176 -2.24 -0.36 -26.25
N PRO A 177 -2.30 0.75 -26.99
CA PRO A 177 -1.51 1.94 -26.65
C PRO A 177 -1.77 2.40 -25.21
N GLY A 178 -0.69 2.58 -24.45
CA GLY A 178 -0.78 3.02 -23.06
C GLY A 178 -1.17 1.94 -22.05
N VAL A 179 -1.15 0.65 -22.44
CA VAL A 179 -1.40 -0.49 -21.53
C VAL A 179 -0.24 -1.46 -21.58
N ILE A 180 0.26 -1.85 -20.41
CA ILE A 180 1.39 -2.77 -20.23
C ILE A 180 0.90 -4.01 -19.47
N TYR A 181 0.96 -5.18 -20.11
CA TYR A 181 0.61 -6.46 -19.51
C TYR A 181 1.84 -7.31 -19.17
N HIS A 182 2.90 -7.18 -19.98
CA HIS A 182 4.16 -7.90 -19.82
C HIS A 182 5.28 -7.18 -20.57
N GLY A 183 6.51 -7.51 -20.25
CA GLY A 183 7.71 -7.10 -20.98
C GLY A 183 8.09 -8.08 -22.11
N ASP A 184 9.30 -7.89 -22.61
CA ASP A 184 9.91 -8.76 -23.64
C ASP A 184 10.36 -10.11 -23.02
N PRO A 185 9.77 -11.24 -23.41
CA PRO A 185 10.17 -12.55 -22.90
C PRO A 185 11.57 -12.99 -23.36
N GLY A 186 12.16 -12.33 -24.33
CA GLY A 186 13.54 -12.57 -24.79
C GLY A 186 14.61 -11.91 -23.92
N ARG A 187 14.20 -11.14 -22.89
CA ARG A 187 15.11 -10.44 -21.97
C ARG A 187 15.02 -11.02 -20.57
N PRO A 188 16.13 -11.35 -19.89
CA PRO A 188 16.12 -11.94 -18.55
C PRO A 188 15.81 -10.89 -17.47
N PHE A 189 14.66 -10.22 -17.60
CA PHE A 189 14.20 -9.18 -16.72
C PHE A 189 12.73 -9.41 -16.35
N ALA A 190 12.37 -9.17 -15.09
CA ALA A 190 10.98 -9.12 -14.64
C ALA A 190 10.77 -7.88 -13.75
N ALA A 191 9.59 -7.26 -13.85
CA ALA A 191 9.25 -6.15 -12.99
C ALA A 191 8.71 -6.67 -11.64
N LEU A 192 9.25 -6.12 -10.54
CA LEU A 192 8.75 -6.31 -9.19
C LEU A 192 7.88 -5.12 -8.82
N THR A 193 6.65 -5.38 -8.39
CA THR A 193 5.69 -4.32 -8.07
C THR A 193 4.96 -4.59 -6.76
N PHE A 194 4.68 -3.51 -6.02
CA PHE A 194 3.92 -3.53 -4.78
C PHE A 194 2.75 -2.56 -4.89
N ASP A 195 1.54 -3.02 -4.59
CA ASP A 195 0.33 -2.21 -4.51
C ASP A 195 0.09 -1.75 -3.06
N ASP A 196 -0.79 -0.77 -2.88
CA ASP A 196 -1.30 -0.24 -1.60
C ASP A 196 -0.31 0.60 -0.77
N ALA A 197 0.85 0.95 -1.32
CA ALA A 197 1.84 1.77 -0.64
C ALA A 197 1.33 3.22 -0.36
N PRO A 198 1.93 3.92 0.62
CA PRO A 198 2.76 3.41 1.71
C PRO A 198 1.93 2.91 2.88
N HIS A 199 2.47 1.98 3.64
CA HIS A 199 1.90 1.50 4.88
C HIS A 199 2.86 1.72 6.06
N PRO A 200 2.44 2.34 7.19
CA PRO A 200 3.35 2.76 8.25
C PRO A 200 4.11 1.63 8.96
N LEU A 201 3.62 0.39 8.90
CA LEU A 201 4.31 -0.76 9.49
C LEU A 201 5.13 -1.54 8.46
N PHE A 202 4.62 -1.67 7.23
CA PHE A 202 5.21 -2.58 6.23
C PHE A 202 6.24 -1.91 5.33
N THR A 203 6.01 -0.66 4.93
CA THR A 203 6.93 0.07 4.02
C THR A 203 8.37 0.11 4.55
N PRO A 204 8.68 0.45 5.81
CA PRO A 204 10.05 0.44 6.31
C PRO A 204 10.68 -0.96 6.30
N LEU A 205 9.89 -2.00 6.57
CA LEU A 205 10.37 -3.39 6.55
C LEU A 205 10.67 -3.89 5.13
N LEU A 206 9.84 -3.51 4.15
CA LEU A 206 10.08 -3.80 2.72
C LEU A 206 11.30 -3.05 2.19
N LEU A 207 11.44 -1.77 2.54
CA LEU A 207 12.59 -0.96 2.16
C LEU A 207 13.91 -1.57 2.65
N ASP A 208 13.95 -2.08 3.89
CA ASP A 208 15.13 -2.77 4.42
C ASP A 208 15.47 -4.05 3.63
N LEU A 209 14.47 -4.88 3.32
CA LEU A 209 14.68 -6.11 2.52
C LEU A 209 15.17 -5.80 1.10
N LEU A 210 14.57 -4.82 0.44
CA LEU A 210 14.93 -4.41 -0.92
C LEU A 210 16.32 -3.76 -0.95
N ALA A 211 16.67 -2.95 0.05
CA ALA A 211 18.00 -2.36 0.18
C ALA A 211 19.09 -3.42 0.33
N ARG A 212 18.87 -4.44 1.18
CA ARG A 212 19.81 -5.56 1.38
C ARG A 212 20.02 -6.39 0.11
N SER A 213 18.99 -6.52 -0.71
CA SER A 213 19.08 -7.26 -1.98
C SER A 213 19.61 -6.44 -3.14
N GLY A 214 19.66 -5.11 -3.02
CA GLY A 214 19.99 -4.18 -4.10
C GLY A 214 18.92 -4.08 -5.19
N VAL A 215 17.73 -4.63 -4.97
CA VAL A 215 16.64 -4.65 -5.95
C VAL A 215 15.80 -3.37 -5.83
N LYS A 216 15.43 -2.82 -6.98
CA LYS A 216 14.45 -1.71 -7.08
C LYS A 216 13.12 -2.24 -7.61
N ALA A 217 12.05 -1.56 -7.24
CA ALA A 217 10.69 -1.98 -7.58
C ALA A 217 9.82 -0.76 -7.93
N THR A 218 8.62 -1.00 -8.44
CA THR A 218 7.58 0.02 -8.58
C THR A 218 6.55 -0.16 -7.47
N PHE A 219 6.25 0.92 -6.78
CA PHE A 219 5.20 0.99 -5.76
C PHE A 219 4.00 1.75 -6.34
N PHE A 220 2.86 1.10 -6.44
CA PHE A 220 1.60 1.74 -6.80
C PHE A 220 0.96 2.30 -5.52
N VAL A 221 0.91 3.62 -5.48
CA VAL A 221 0.67 4.39 -4.25
C VAL A 221 -0.77 4.85 -4.17
N ILE A 222 -1.42 4.59 -3.04
CA ILE A 222 -2.73 5.14 -2.71
C ILE A 222 -2.55 6.59 -2.26
N GLY A 223 -3.20 7.53 -2.93
CA GLY A 223 -2.99 8.96 -2.71
C GLY A 223 -3.25 9.42 -1.28
N ARG A 224 -4.32 8.95 -0.63
CA ARG A 224 -4.62 9.29 0.77
C ARG A 224 -3.56 8.76 1.76
N ASN A 225 -2.95 7.61 1.44
CA ASN A 225 -1.86 7.08 2.26
C ASN A 225 -0.61 7.93 2.10
N ALA A 226 -0.30 8.31 0.85
CA ALA A 226 0.80 9.22 0.56
C ALA A 226 0.62 10.57 1.28
N GLU A 227 -0.59 11.11 1.33
CA GLU A 227 -0.90 12.35 2.04
C GLU A 227 -0.66 12.21 3.54
N ALA A 228 -1.11 11.11 4.15
CA ALA A 228 -0.96 10.84 5.58
C ALA A 228 0.49 10.47 5.99
N TYR A 229 1.25 9.84 5.09
CA TYR A 229 2.59 9.33 5.36
C TYR A 229 3.62 9.79 4.30
N PRO A 230 3.77 11.11 4.06
CA PRO A 230 4.56 11.64 2.95
C PRO A 230 6.06 11.33 3.08
N TYR A 231 6.54 11.08 4.28
CA TYR A 231 7.93 10.73 4.54
C TYR A 231 8.29 9.35 3.95
N PHE A 232 7.40 8.37 3.99
CA PHE A 232 7.65 7.08 3.34
C PHE A 232 7.67 7.19 1.81
N VAL A 233 6.84 8.05 1.22
CA VAL A 233 6.89 8.32 -0.21
C VAL A 233 8.26 8.90 -0.60
N ARG A 234 8.79 9.82 0.22
CA ARG A 234 10.15 10.35 0.01
C ARG A 234 11.23 9.27 0.18
N ASP A 235 11.08 8.39 1.18
CA ASP A 235 12.02 7.28 1.40
C ASP A 235 12.05 6.31 0.20
N LEU A 236 10.87 5.96 -0.36
CA LEU A 236 10.77 5.13 -1.55
C LEU A 236 11.54 5.74 -2.73
N VAL A 237 11.35 7.04 -2.99
CA VAL A 237 12.06 7.76 -4.07
C VAL A 237 13.55 7.87 -3.78
N ALA A 238 13.93 8.23 -2.54
CA ALA A 238 15.34 8.35 -2.14
C ALA A 238 16.08 7.01 -2.23
N ALA A 239 15.39 5.90 -1.97
CA ALA A 239 15.89 4.56 -2.16
C ALA A 239 15.97 4.13 -3.64
N GLY A 240 15.50 4.95 -4.60
CA GLY A 240 15.55 4.70 -6.04
C GLY A 240 14.43 3.78 -6.54
N HIS A 241 13.34 3.66 -5.80
CA HIS A 241 12.13 2.98 -6.26
C HIS A 241 11.28 3.90 -7.14
N GLU A 242 10.49 3.30 -8.02
CA GLU A 242 9.56 3.99 -8.89
C GLU A 242 8.17 4.06 -8.25
N LEU A 243 7.46 5.17 -8.46
CA LEU A 243 6.09 5.33 -7.99
C LEU A 243 5.09 5.27 -9.14
N GLY A 244 4.00 4.57 -8.90
CA GLY A 244 2.81 4.55 -9.75
C GLY A 244 1.58 5.06 -8.99
N ASN A 245 0.56 5.47 -9.74
CA ASN A 245 -0.73 5.89 -9.21
C ASN A 245 -1.62 4.67 -8.94
N HIS A 246 -2.20 4.56 -7.74
CA HIS A 246 -3.16 3.50 -7.38
C HIS A 246 -4.50 4.08 -6.91
N THR A 247 -4.93 5.20 -7.55
CA THR A 247 -6.05 6.06 -7.16
C THR A 247 -5.85 6.79 -5.84
N TYR A 248 -6.74 7.72 -5.51
CA TYR A 248 -6.63 8.43 -4.23
C TYR A 248 -7.26 7.65 -3.08
N HIS A 249 -8.46 7.07 -3.26
CA HIS A 249 -9.18 6.34 -2.21
C HIS A 249 -9.13 4.81 -2.34
N HIS A 250 -8.45 4.24 -3.36
CA HIS A 250 -8.45 2.81 -3.65
C HIS A 250 -9.86 2.27 -3.95
N VAL A 251 -10.58 2.89 -4.89
CA VAL A 251 -11.97 2.57 -5.23
C VAL A 251 -12.10 1.83 -6.56
N ARG A 252 -13.22 1.11 -6.74
CA ARG A 252 -13.55 0.41 -7.99
C ARG A 252 -14.00 1.37 -9.07
N LEU A 253 -13.08 1.75 -9.93
CA LEU A 253 -13.28 2.76 -10.96
C LEU A 253 -14.37 2.47 -12.00
N PRO A 254 -14.59 1.21 -12.49
CA PRO A 254 -15.56 0.96 -13.57
C PRO A 254 -17.00 1.32 -13.25
N LYS A 255 -17.31 1.47 -11.96
CA LYS A 255 -18.67 1.79 -11.49
C LYS A 255 -18.87 3.27 -11.19
N LEU A 256 -17.82 4.07 -11.30
CA LEU A 256 -17.86 5.51 -11.05
C LEU A 256 -18.18 6.29 -12.33
N PRO A 257 -18.83 7.46 -12.20
CA PRO A 257 -18.92 8.42 -13.30
C PRO A 257 -17.53 8.83 -13.79
N PRO A 258 -17.38 9.18 -15.08
CA PRO A 258 -16.08 9.55 -15.68
C PRO A 258 -15.34 10.68 -14.93
N GLU A 259 -16.06 11.66 -14.43
CA GLU A 259 -15.51 12.77 -13.64
C GLU A 259 -14.93 12.33 -12.31
N GLU A 260 -15.56 11.35 -11.63
CA GLU A 260 -15.03 10.77 -10.39
C GLU A 260 -13.80 9.90 -10.67
N VAL A 261 -13.80 9.12 -11.76
CA VAL A 261 -12.62 8.40 -12.21
C VAL A 261 -11.44 9.37 -12.42
N ARG A 262 -11.69 10.46 -13.14
CA ARG A 262 -10.67 11.50 -13.40
C ARG A 262 -10.18 12.12 -12.10
N ARG A 263 -11.08 12.42 -11.18
CA ARG A 263 -10.78 13.01 -9.88
C ARG A 263 -9.89 12.09 -9.04
N GLU A 264 -10.20 10.80 -8.95
CA GLU A 264 -9.40 9.79 -8.24
C GLU A 264 -7.94 9.75 -8.74
N LEU A 265 -7.75 9.75 -10.06
CA LEU A 265 -6.42 9.72 -10.66
C LEU A 265 -5.69 11.06 -10.49
N LEU A 266 -6.37 12.19 -10.68
CA LEU A 266 -5.76 13.52 -10.55
C LEU A 266 -5.32 13.82 -9.12
N LEU A 267 -6.15 13.52 -8.13
CA LEU A 267 -5.82 13.75 -6.71
C LEU A 267 -4.58 12.96 -6.31
N CYS A 268 -4.50 11.68 -6.68
CA CYS A 268 -3.32 10.88 -6.41
C CYS A 268 -2.07 11.47 -7.10
N ASN A 269 -2.16 11.85 -8.37
CA ASN A 269 -1.06 12.51 -9.09
C ASN A 269 -0.61 13.80 -8.40
N GLN A 270 -1.56 14.63 -7.95
CA GLN A 270 -1.26 15.91 -7.27
C GLN A 270 -0.54 15.69 -5.94
N VAL A 271 -1.01 14.72 -5.14
CA VAL A 271 -0.35 14.39 -3.86
C VAL A 271 1.08 13.89 -4.11
N LEU A 272 1.27 12.95 -5.04
CA LEU A 272 2.59 12.43 -5.36
C LEU A 272 3.51 13.52 -5.91
N ALA A 273 3.02 14.37 -6.80
CA ALA A 273 3.79 15.48 -7.34
C ALA A 273 4.16 16.51 -6.27
N ALA A 274 3.26 16.79 -5.32
CA ALA A 274 3.53 17.71 -4.21
C ALA A 274 4.63 17.18 -3.26
N ILE A 275 4.71 15.85 -3.08
CA ILE A 275 5.70 15.23 -2.20
C ILE A 275 7.06 15.07 -2.88
N THR A 276 7.06 14.69 -4.18
CA THR A 276 8.26 14.22 -4.89
C THR A 276 8.78 15.19 -5.97
N GLY A 277 8.00 16.20 -6.32
CA GLY A 277 8.29 17.10 -7.44
C GLY A 277 8.00 16.49 -8.82
N THR A 278 7.51 15.25 -8.90
CA THR A 278 7.28 14.54 -10.17
C THR A 278 5.92 13.85 -10.21
N THR A 279 5.28 13.88 -11.38
CA THR A 279 4.04 13.15 -11.60
C THR A 279 4.35 11.70 -12.01
N PRO A 280 3.64 10.69 -11.47
CA PRO A 280 3.83 9.29 -11.88
C PRO A 280 3.49 9.10 -13.36
N ARG A 281 4.16 8.14 -13.99
CA ARG A 281 3.93 7.76 -15.40
C ARG A 281 3.02 6.53 -15.52
N TYR A 282 2.87 5.79 -14.44
CA TYR A 282 2.16 4.52 -14.42
C TYR A 282 0.97 4.60 -13.49
N PHE A 283 -0.03 3.84 -13.85
CA PHE A 283 -1.26 3.66 -13.08
C PHE A 283 -1.61 2.18 -13.04
N ARG A 284 -2.07 1.72 -11.89
CA ARG A 284 -2.68 0.40 -11.76
C ARG A 284 -4.07 0.56 -11.16
N PRO A 285 -5.12 0.05 -11.84
CA PRO A 285 -6.46 0.12 -11.28
C PRO A 285 -6.60 -0.85 -10.09
N PRO A 286 -7.22 -0.43 -8.97
CA PRO A 286 -7.50 -1.29 -7.84
C PRO A 286 -8.17 -2.60 -8.25
N GLY A 287 -7.61 -3.73 -7.79
CA GLY A 287 -8.05 -5.08 -8.15
C GLY A 287 -8.01 -5.42 -9.63
N GLY A 288 -7.24 -4.68 -10.43
CA GLY A 288 -7.18 -4.85 -11.88
C GLY A 288 -8.49 -4.50 -12.60
N ARG A 289 -9.42 -3.81 -11.93
CA ARG A 289 -10.75 -3.50 -12.47
C ARG A 289 -10.72 -2.26 -13.33
N TYR A 290 -11.05 -2.42 -14.62
CA TYR A 290 -11.06 -1.32 -15.58
C TYR A 290 -12.25 -1.40 -16.55
N SER A 291 -12.53 -0.28 -17.20
CA SER A 291 -13.40 -0.18 -18.37
C SER A 291 -12.64 0.55 -19.48
N PRO A 292 -13.14 0.53 -20.74
CA PRO A 292 -12.57 1.34 -21.81
C PRO A 292 -12.46 2.83 -21.44
N GLU A 293 -13.41 3.33 -20.68
CA GLU A 293 -13.45 4.71 -20.19
C GLU A 293 -12.34 4.99 -19.19
N VAL A 294 -12.09 4.10 -18.21
CA VAL A 294 -10.97 4.21 -17.26
C VAL A 294 -9.63 4.28 -17.99
N LEU A 295 -9.41 3.41 -18.99
CA LEU A 295 -8.18 3.40 -19.78
C LEU A 295 -8.03 4.69 -20.62
N ARG A 296 -9.12 5.22 -21.15
CA ARG A 296 -9.13 6.49 -21.89
C ARG A 296 -8.71 7.65 -20.99
N ILE A 297 -9.34 7.77 -19.81
CA ILE A 297 -9.04 8.83 -18.84
C ILE A 297 -7.58 8.74 -18.35
N ALA A 298 -7.10 7.54 -18.00
CA ALA A 298 -5.71 7.35 -17.59
C ALA A 298 -4.74 7.84 -18.67
N ARG A 299 -4.96 7.45 -19.93
CA ARG A 299 -4.14 7.88 -21.06
C ARG A 299 -4.18 9.40 -21.29
N GLU A 300 -5.32 10.04 -21.14
CA GLU A 300 -5.46 11.51 -21.26
C GLU A 300 -4.69 12.23 -20.15
N LEU A 301 -4.52 11.60 -18.99
CA LEU A 301 -3.70 12.10 -17.89
C LEU A 301 -2.21 11.73 -18.04
N GLY A 302 -1.80 11.16 -19.18
CA GLY A 302 -0.42 10.77 -19.44
C GLY A 302 0.04 9.50 -18.69
N LEU A 303 -0.91 8.71 -18.18
CA LEU A 303 -0.65 7.49 -17.43
C LEU A 303 -0.72 6.25 -18.31
N ALA A 304 0.31 5.42 -18.31
CA ALA A 304 0.26 4.07 -18.85
C ALA A 304 -0.34 3.12 -17.78
N THR A 305 -1.38 2.38 -18.18
CA THR A 305 -2.01 1.40 -17.27
C THR A 305 -1.18 0.13 -17.25
N VAL A 306 -0.79 -0.32 -16.04
CA VAL A 306 0.06 -1.49 -15.81
C VAL A 306 -0.75 -2.59 -15.14
N PHE A 307 -0.77 -3.76 -15.77
CA PHE A 307 -1.30 -4.98 -15.18
C PHE A 307 -0.15 -5.87 -14.72
N TRP A 308 -0.41 -7.15 -14.53
CA TRP A 308 0.56 -8.13 -14.06
C TRP A 308 0.44 -9.45 -14.81
N THR A 309 1.47 -10.26 -14.73
CA THR A 309 1.50 -11.63 -15.26
C THR A 309 1.51 -12.68 -14.17
N ASP A 310 1.82 -12.26 -12.94
CA ASP A 310 1.95 -13.11 -11.78
C ASP A 310 1.28 -12.45 -10.57
N ASP A 311 0.23 -13.10 -10.08
CA ASP A 311 -0.49 -12.76 -8.85
C ASP A 311 -0.43 -13.99 -7.93
N PRO A 312 0.50 -14.04 -6.97
CA PRO A 312 0.62 -15.19 -6.07
C PRO A 312 -0.52 -15.27 -5.05
N GLY A 313 -1.29 -14.18 -4.87
CA GLY A 313 -2.35 -14.08 -3.86
C GLY A 313 -1.80 -13.90 -2.45
N ASP A 314 -0.79 -13.07 -2.29
CA ASP A 314 -0.18 -12.76 -1.00
C ASP A 314 -1.20 -12.23 0.03
N TYR A 315 -2.22 -11.50 -0.45
CA TYR A 315 -3.34 -10.98 0.34
C TYR A 315 -4.36 -12.05 0.81
N ALA A 316 -4.28 -13.28 0.31
CA ALA A 316 -5.29 -14.30 0.57
C ALA A 316 -5.04 -15.12 1.86
N GLY A 317 -4.08 -14.73 2.70
CA GLY A 317 -3.73 -15.44 3.94
C GLY A 317 -3.23 -16.87 3.70
N LEU A 318 -2.56 -17.10 2.59
CA LEU A 318 -1.98 -18.39 2.23
C LEU A 318 -0.70 -18.66 3.05
N ALA A 319 -0.44 -19.93 3.34
CA ALA A 319 0.80 -20.31 3.99
C ALA A 319 2.03 -19.93 3.12
N PRO A 320 3.15 -19.50 3.72
CA PRO A 320 4.34 -19.03 3.01
C PRO A 320 4.82 -20.01 1.92
N GLY A 321 4.91 -21.29 2.22
CA GLY A 321 5.31 -22.30 1.22
C GLY A 321 4.36 -22.47 0.03
N VAL A 322 3.10 -22.04 0.13
CA VAL A 322 2.17 -21.96 -1.01
C VAL A 322 2.49 -20.76 -1.87
N LEU A 323 2.72 -19.60 -1.24
CA LEU A 323 3.11 -18.38 -1.93
C LEU A 323 4.43 -18.54 -2.66
N GLU A 324 5.43 -19.14 -2.00
CA GLU A 324 6.74 -19.44 -2.59
C GLU A 324 6.62 -20.27 -3.87
N ARG A 325 5.87 -21.39 -3.81
CA ARG A 325 5.64 -22.23 -5.00
C ARG A 325 4.94 -21.48 -6.13
N ARG A 326 3.97 -20.60 -5.81
CA ARG A 326 3.27 -19.81 -6.83
C ARG A 326 4.20 -18.79 -7.47
N LEU A 327 4.94 -18.04 -6.68
CA LEU A 327 5.94 -17.08 -7.17
C LEU A 327 6.99 -17.76 -8.04
N GLU A 328 7.49 -18.92 -7.60
CA GLU A 328 8.47 -19.68 -8.37
C GLU A 328 7.93 -20.23 -9.69
N ALA A 329 6.69 -20.71 -9.70
CA ALA A 329 6.05 -21.28 -10.89
C ALA A 329 5.80 -20.26 -12.00
N HIS A 330 5.56 -19.00 -11.65
CA HIS A 330 5.23 -17.94 -12.60
C HIS A 330 6.41 -17.00 -12.92
N LEU A 331 7.51 -17.12 -12.19
CA LEU A 331 8.70 -16.30 -12.39
C LEU A 331 9.32 -16.56 -13.76
N ARG A 332 9.25 -15.58 -14.66
CA ARG A 332 9.68 -15.68 -16.05
C ARG A 332 10.20 -14.36 -16.63
N PRO A 333 11.02 -14.39 -17.68
CA PRO A 333 11.40 -13.20 -18.43
C PRO A 333 10.18 -12.44 -18.96
N GLY A 334 10.23 -11.12 -18.90
CA GLY A 334 9.14 -10.26 -19.28
C GLY A 334 7.97 -10.22 -18.29
N GLY A 335 8.06 -10.93 -17.17
CA GLY A 335 7.00 -10.96 -16.15
C GLY A 335 6.84 -9.63 -15.42
N ILE A 336 5.63 -9.39 -14.88
CA ILE A 336 5.31 -8.33 -13.94
C ILE A 336 4.68 -9.00 -12.72
N VAL A 337 5.35 -8.94 -11.59
CA VAL A 337 4.93 -9.60 -10.35
C VAL A 337 4.16 -8.61 -9.48
N LEU A 338 2.96 -9.00 -9.08
CA LEU A 338 2.11 -8.26 -8.14
C LEU A 338 2.31 -8.79 -6.73
N LEU A 339 2.69 -7.89 -5.83
CA LEU A 339 2.69 -8.06 -4.38
C LEU A 339 2.05 -6.83 -3.73
N HIS A 340 1.84 -6.85 -2.41
CA HIS A 340 1.23 -5.73 -1.68
C HIS A 340 2.11 -5.24 -0.54
N ASP A 341 2.13 -3.91 -0.31
CA ASP A 341 2.91 -3.22 0.74
C ASP A 341 2.20 -3.23 2.11
N ASN A 342 1.25 -4.09 2.32
CA ASN A 342 0.46 -4.13 3.54
C ASN A 342 0.15 -5.56 4.00
N VAL A 343 0.93 -6.55 3.54
CA VAL A 343 0.67 -7.98 3.75
C VAL A 343 1.88 -8.67 4.39
N VAL A 344 1.63 -9.40 5.49
CA VAL A 344 2.67 -10.20 6.18
C VAL A 344 3.28 -11.23 5.24
N GLY A 345 2.45 -11.95 4.46
CA GLY A 345 2.92 -12.95 3.52
C GLY A 345 3.94 -12.43 2.53
N THR A 346 3.83 -11.18 2.10
CA THR A 346 4.83 -10.53 1.24
C THR A 346 6.20 -10.46 1.92
N LEU A 347 6.25 -9.98 3.18
CA LEU A 347 7.51 -9.91 3.93
C LEU A 347 8.15 -11.28 4.12
N GLU A 348 7.34 -12.31 4.38
CA GLU A 348 7.81 -13.67 4.62
C GLU A 348 8.43 -14.31 3.37
N VAL A 349 7.80 -14.09 2.19
CA VAL A 349 8.23 -14.77 0.95
C VAL A 349 9.21 -13.96 0.11
N LEU A 350 9.31 -12.65 0.32
CA LEU A 350 10.16 -11.78 -0.50
C LEU A 350 11.64 -12.22 -0.51
N PRO A 351 12.29 -12.59 0.62
CA PRO A 351 13.67 -13.05 0.61
C PRO A 351 13.87 -14.32 -0.22
N PHE A 352 12.93 -15.26 -0.17
CA PHE A 352 12.95 -16.46 -1.00
C PHE A 352 12.83 -16.09 -2.49
N PHE A 353 11.85 -15.24 -2.83
CA PHE A 353 11.60 -14.84 -4.21
C PHE A 353 12.81 -14.11 -4.84
N LEU A 354 13.41 -13.16 -4.12
CA LEU A 354 14.59 -12.42 -4.58
C LEU A 354 15.77 -13.37 -4.86
N ARG A 355 15.99 -14.34 -3.98
CA ARG A 355 17.01 -15.38 -4.16
C ARG A 355 16.73 -16.24 -5.39
N LYS A 356 15.48 -16.70 -5.56
CA LYS A 356 15.08 -17.53 -6.71
C LYS A 356 15.20 -16.81 -8.04
N ALA A 357 14.86 -15.54 -8.11
CA ALA A 357 15.09 -14.73 -9.31
C ALA A 357 16.58 -14.68 -9.68
N LYS A 358 17.45 -14.46 -8.70
CA LYS A 358 18.91 -14.45 -8.90
C LYS A 358 19.43 -15.82 -9.34
N GLU A 359 18.98 -16.90 -8.72
CA GLU A 359 19.35 -18.28 -9.10
C GLU A 359 18.98 -18.62 -10.56
N ARG A 360 17.88 -18.05 -11.05
CA ARG A 360 17.42 -18.20 -12.44
C ARG A 360 18.04 -17.19 -13.41
N GLY A 361 18.96 -16.36 -12.96
CA GLY A 361 19.58 -15.32 -13.78
C GLY A 361 18.63 -14.22 -14.22
N LEU A 362 17.50 -14.03 -13.52
CA LEU A 362 16.55 -12.96 -13.77
C LEU A 362 16.92 -11.70 -13.01
N VAL A 363 17.00 -10.59 -13.72
CA VAL A 363 17.11 -9.26 -13.12
C VAL A 363 15.73 -8.79 -12.72
N LEU A 364 15.56 -8.43 -11.45
CA LEU A 364 14.35 -7.77 -10.96
C LEU A 364 14.55 -6.25 -10.94
N GLY A 365 13.51 -5.52 -11.32
CA GLY A 365 13.57 -4.06 -11.33
C GLY A 365 12.20 -3.39 -11.43
N PRO A 366 12.15 -2.05 -11.53
CA PRO A 366 10.90 -1.33 -11.68
C PRO A 366 10.29 -1.50 -13.10
N VAL A 367 9.00 -1.17 -13.23
CA VAL A 367 8.27 -1.20 -14.51
C VAL A 367 8.95 -0.33 -15.56
N GLY A 368 9.48 0.84 -15.15
CA GLY A 368 10.18 1.76 -16.07
C GLY A 368 11.46 1.21 -16.67
N ALA A 369 12.06 0.18 -16.05
CA ALA A 369 13.22 -0.54 -16.59
C ALA A 369 12.85 -1.81 -17.35
N LEU A 370 11.58 -2.21 -17.37
CA LEU A 370 11.11 -3.42 -18.05
C LEU A 370 11.26 -3.26 -19.56
N PRO A 371 12.10 -4.09 -20.23
CA PRO A 371 12.17 -4.07 -21.68
C PRO A 371 10.82 -4.47 -22.28
N LEU A 372 10.27 -3.62 -23.13
CA LEU A 372 9.05 -3.93 -23.87
C LEU A 372 9.40 -4.57 -25.20
N ALA A 373 8.63 -5.56 -25.63
CA ALA A 373 8.81 -6.17 -26.95
C ALA A 373 8.71 -5.09 -28.03
N ARG A 374 9.67 -5.04 -28.96
CA ARG A 374 9.58 -4.15 -30.12
C ARG A 374 8.38 -4.59 -30.97
N ARG A 375 7.56 -3.64 -31.31
CA ARG A 375 6.43 -3.84 -32.24
C ARG A 375 6.95 -4.14 -33.65
#